data_c8ad95e8b775a4b3e84844c9636af562
#
_entry.id   c8ad95e8b775a4b3e84844c9636af562
#
_cell.length_a   1.000
_cell.length_b   1.000
_cell.length_c   1.000
_cell.angle_alpha   90.00
_cell.angle_beta   90.00
_cell.angle_gamma   90.00
#
_symmetry.space_group_name_H-M   'P 1'
#
loop_
_entity.id
_entity.type
_entity.pdbx_description
1 polymer ?
#
loop_
_entity_poly.entity_id
_entity_poly.type
_entity_poly.pdbx_seq_one_letter_code
_entity_poly.pdbx_strand_id
1 'polypeptide(L)'
;EIQGTDDLELPGQLKLTGTTVGGSDINVSGGSDGHCVITVTGHNSNVSKLTIDGRGNGTGSGGVTNIAEFIVTNTTAEFKCKGDITAFASSDATLKENITPISNAVDKVLSISGNTFTWNEKSIYNGEEGTGIIAQEIEALGLPGVTETRQDGTKAVRYDRLVPLLIEAIKELSNKVKSLEE
;
A
#
# COMPACT_ATOMS: atom_id res chain seq x y z
N GLU A 1 25.33 30.21 5.64
CA GLU A 1 24.20 29.79 6.48
C GLU A 1 23.05 30.76 6.22
N ILE A 2 21.93 30.24 5.70
CA ILE A 2 20.71 31.04 5.51
C ILE A 2 19.93 30.94 6.80
N GLN A 3 19.83 32.06 7.52
CA GLN A 3 19.07 32.13 8.76
C GLN A 3 17.86 33.02 8.55
N GLY A 4 16.68 32.54 8.89
CA GLY A 4 15.46 33.33 8.85
C GLY A 4 14.29 32.55 8.22
N THR A 5 13.25 33.28 7.86
CA THR A 5 12.06 32.76 7.16
C THR A 5 12.21 32.77 5.63
N ASP A 6 13.43 32.98 5.13
CA ASP A 6 13.66 33.09 3.71
C ASP A 6 13.85 31.72 3.05
N ASP A 7 13.10 31.47 2.01
CA ASP A 7 13.22 30.27 1.18
C ASP A 7 14.46 30.37 0.27
N LEU A 8 15.22 29.29 0.14
CA LEU A 8 16.26 29.20 -0.86
C LEU A 8 15.63 28.77 -2.19
N GLU A 9 15.39 29.71 -3.07
CA GLU A 9 14.99 29.40 -4.45
C GLU A 9 16.22 29.23 -5.36
N LEU A 10 16.35 28.05 -5.95
CA LEU A 10 17.37 27.76 -6.95
C LEU A 10 16.69 27.65 -8.33
N PRO A 11 17.13 28.43 -9.33
CA PRO A 11 16.55 28.42 -10.66
C PRO A 11 16.84 27.14 -11.47
N GLY A 12 17.43 26.14 -10.85
CA GLY A 12 17.81 24.89 -11.46
C GLY A 12 17.82 23.71 -10.49
N GLN A 13 18.64 22.73 -10.78
CA GLN A 13 18.75 21.52 -9.98
C GLN A 13 19.76 21.71 -8.83
N LEU A 14 19.33 21.44 -7.59
CA LEU A 14 20.25 21.23 -6.48
C LEU A 14 20.85 19.82 -6.59
N LYS A 15 22.13 19.73 -6.85
CA LYS A 15 22.86 18.45 -6.86
C LYS A 15 23.87 18.44 -5.71
N LEU A 16 23.67 17.54 -4.76
CA LEU A 16 24.62 17.26 -3.71
C LEU A 16 25.44 16.03 -4.09
N THR A 17 26.75 16.19 -4.23
CA THR A 17 27.64 15.07 -4.56
C THR A 17 28.76 14.99 -3.52
N GLY A 18 28.88 13.84 -2.87
CA GLY A 18 30.02 13.51 -2.02
C GLY A 18 31.08 12.76 -2.81
N THR A 19 32.34 13.15 -2.62
CA THR A 19 33.50 12.51 -3.27
C THR A 19 34.36 11.69 -2.32
N THR A 20 34.02 11.68 -1.06
CA THR A 20 34.79 11.00 0.01
C THR A 20 33.98 9.86 0.66
N VAL A 21 34.70 8.97 1.31
CA VAL A 21 34.20 7.73 1.95
C VAL A 21 33.11 7.95 3.03
N GLY A 22 32.80 9.19 3.37
CA GLY A 22 31.78 9.54 4.37
C GLY A 22 30.38 9.85 3.80
N GLY A 23 30.23 9.85 2.48
CA GLY A 23 28.92 10.18 1.86
C GLY A 23 28.52 11.65 2.00
N SER A 24 27.38 11.98 1.43
CA SER A 24 26.71 13.28 1.61
C SER A 24 25.30 13.04 2.11
N ASP A 25 24.95 13.71 3.19
CA ASP A 25 23.63 13.60 3.80
C ASP A 25 22.81 14.85 3.51
N ILE A 26 21.53 14.65 3.19
CA ILE A 26 20.53 15.71 3.27
C ILE A 26 19.77 15.46 4.57
N ASN A 27 20.06 16.28 5.57
CA ASN A 27 19.34 16.25 6.84
C ASN A 27 18.21 17.28 6.78
N VAL A 28 16.98 16.79 6.79
CA VAL A 28 15.78 17.62 6.87
C VAL A 28 15.21 17.41 8.27
N SER A 29 15.35 18.41 9.13
CA SER A 29 14.84 18.38 10.50
C SER A 29 13.67 19.33 10.64
N GLY A 30 12.62 18.91 11.33
CA GLY A 30 11.49 19.76 11.65
C GLY A 30 11.83 20.86 12.66
N GLY A 31 11.07 21.95 12.62
CA GLY A 31 11.13 23.03 13.61
C GLY A 31 10.61 22.60 14.98
N SER A 32 10.33 23.56 15.85
CA SER A 32 9.82 23.32 17.21
C SER A 32 8.46 22.60 17.27
N ASP A 33 7.72 22.58 16.18
CA ASP A 33 6.46 21.87 15.98
C ASP A 33 6.62 20.41 15.55
N GLY A 34 7.86 19.97 15.28
CA GLY A 34 8.19 18.60 14.91
C GLY A 34 7.82 18.21 13.47
N HIS A 35 7.32 19.15 12.66
CA HIS A 35 6.96 18.87 11.28
C HIS A 35 8.14 19.05 10.33
N CYS A 36 8.38 18.04 9.50
CA CYS A 36 9.31 18.08 8.39
C CYS A 36 8.56 17.66 7.13
N VAL A 37 8.55 18.49 6.11
CA VAL A 37 7.86 18.22 4.85
C VAL A 37 8.84 18.25 3.69
N ILE A 38 8.89 17.17 2.91
CA ILE A 38 9.52 17.15 1.60
C ILE A 38 8.39 17.21 0.57
N THR A 39 8.23 18.38 -0.05
CA THR A 39 7.22 18.57 -1.08
C THR A 39 7.84 18.37 -2.46
N VAL A 40 7.25 17.47 -3.23
CA VAL A 40 7.60 17.25 -4.63
C VAL A 40 6.43 17.72 -5.47
N THR A 41 6.59 18.85 -6.15
CA THR A 41 5.56 19.42 -7.02
C THR A 41 5.91 19.23 -8.49
N GLY A 42 4.98 18.69 -9.26
CA GLY A 42 5.09 18.63 -10.72
C GLY A 42 4.48 19.90 -11.34
N HIS A 43 5.16 20.47 -12.33
CA HIS A 43 4.65 21.62 -13.08
C HIS A 43 4.06 21.16 -14.42
N ASN A 44 2.82 21.54 -14.63
CA ASN A 44 2.08 21.56 -15.92
C ASN A 44 1.81 20.28 -16.71
N SER A 45 2.11 19.11 -16.24
CA SER A 45 1.62 17.91 -16.92
C SER A 45 2.04 16.66 -16.24
N ASN A 46 2.00 16.60 -15.01
CA ASN A 46 1.84 15.27 -15.03
C ASN A 46 2.30 14.37 -13.87
N VAL A 47 3.46 14.44 -13.41
CA VAL A 47 3.95 13.45 -12.46
C VAL A 47 4.83 14.13 -11.41
N SER A 48 4.40 14.06 -10.16
CA SER A 48 5.29 14.30 -9.04
C SER A 48 5.86 12.97 -8.61
N LYS A 49 7.16 12.82 -8.60
CA LYS A 49 7.82 11.56 -8.30
C LYS A 49 8.93 11.77 -7.28
N LEU A 50 8.86 11.03 -6.17
CA LEU A 50 9.98 10.81 -5.28
C LEU A 50 10.56 9.43 -5.58
N THR A 51 11.79 9.36 -6.05
CA THR A 51 12.47 8.11 -6.35
C THR A 51 13.60 7.90 -5.36
N ILE A 52 13.66 6.70 -4.80
CA ILE A 52 14.76 6.23 -3.97
C ILE A 52 15.57 5.24 -4.81
N ASP A 53 16.77 5.64 -5.21
CA ASP A 53 17.67 4.83 -6.04
C ASP A 53 18.80 4.26 -5.21
N GLY A 54 19.04 2.97 -5.32
CA GLY A 54 20.20 2.30 -4.77
C GLY A 54 21.20 1.98 -5.88
N ARG A 55 22.45 2.36 -5.70
CA ARG A 55 23.56 1.93 -6.55
C ARG A 55 24.36 0.88 -5.81
N GLY A 56 24.45 -0.32 -6.37
CA GLY A 56 25.40 -1.32 -5.88
C GLY A 56 26.84 -0.87 -6.15
N ASN A 57 27.73 -1.06 -5.20
CA ASN A 57 29.15 -0.77 -5.30
C ASN A 57 29.91 -1.85 -6.11
N GLY A 58 29.33 -2.30 -7.21
CA GLY A 58 29.93 -3.29 -8.10
C GLY A 58 30.61 -2.61 -9.29
N THR A 59 31.79 -3.11 -9.66
CA THR A 59 32.58 -2.68 -10.84
C THR A 59 31.96 -3.10 -12.18
N GLY A 60 30.65 -3.29 -12.22
CA GLY A 60 29.89 -3.61 -13.40
C GLY A 60 29.00 -2.46 -13.85
N SER A 61 28.78 -2.35 -15.14
CA SER A 61 27.89 -1.41 -15.80
C SER A 61 26.41 -1.63 -15.42
N GLY A 62 26.12 -1.62 -14.12
CA GLY A 62 24.77 -1.80 -13.58
C GLY A 62 24.02 -0.48 -13.65
N GLY A 63 22.94 -0.45 -14.41
CA GLY A 63 22.04 0.69 -14.48
C GLY A 63 21.47 1.02 -13.09
N VAL A 64 21.12 2.29 -12.90
CA VAL A 64 20.38 2.78 -11.75
C VAL A 64 19.08 1.98 -11.67
N THR A 65 18.86 1.35 -10.53
CA THR A 65 17.64 0.57 -10.31
C THR A 65 16.82 1.27 -9.24
N ASN A 66 15.67 1.77 -9.60
CA ASN A 66 14.74 2.35 -8.62
C ASN A 66 14.37 1.27 -7.60
N ILE A 67 14.64 1.54 -6.32
CA ILE A 67 14.30 0.63 -5.22
C ILE A 67 12.86 0.84 -4.80
N ALA A 68 12.45 2.09 -4.68
CA ALA A 68 11.09 2.48 -4.33
C ALA A 68 10.70 3.80 -4.99
N GLU A 69 9.44 3.92 -5.31
CA GLU A 69 8.87 5.10 -5.95
C GLU A 69 7.52 5.44 -5.32
N PHE A 70 7.33 6.71 -4.98
CA PHE A 70 6.03 7.31 -4.73
C PHE A 70 5.67 8.12 -5.97
N ILE A 71 4.66 7.70 -6.69
CA ILE A 71 4.22 8.32 -7.94
C ILE A 71 2.84 8.92 -7.70
N VAL A 72 2.70 10.22 -7.93
CA VAL A 72 1.40 10.91 -7.89
C VAL A 72 1.21 11.60 -9.22
N THR A 73 0.13 11.26 -9.89
CA THR A 73 -0.33 11.93 -11.11
C THR A 73 -1.64 12.64 -10.82
N ASN A 74 -2.20 13.32 -11.80
CA ASN A 74 -3.53 13.93 -11.65
C ASN A 74 -4.65 12.91 -11.39
N THR A 75 -4.40 11.64 -11.65
CA THR A 75 -5.40 10.56 -11.58
C THR A 75 -4.96 9.38 -10.74
N THR A 76 -3.68 9.25 -10.41
CA THR A 76 -3.14 8.08 -9.68
C THR A 76 -2.24 8.48 -8.54
N ALA A 77 -2.26 7.68 -7.47
CA ALA A 77 -1.25 7.67 -6.45
C ALA A 77 -0.78 6.22 -6.25
N GLU A 78 0.49 5.96 -6.48
CA GLU A 78 1.06 4.62 -6.40
C GLU A 78 2.33 4.61 -5.55
N PHE A 79 2.50 3.54 -4.78
CA PHE A 79 3.77 3.16 -4.20
C PHE A 79 4.27 1.90 -4.90
N LYS A 80 5.42 1.98 -5.57
CA LYS A 80 6.07 0.83 -6.23
C LYS A 80 7.36 0.49 -5.52
N CYS A 81 7.54 -0.78 -5.16
CA CYS A 81 8.76 -1.32 -4.62
C CYS A 81 9.24 -2.47 -5.52
N LYS A 82 10.52 -2.49 -5.86
CA LYS A 82 11.08 -3.54 -6.72
C LYS A 82 11.36 -4.84 -5.97
N GLY A 83 11.49 -4.78 -4.66
CA GLY A 83 11.71 -5.93 -3.78
C GLY A 83 10.47 -6.27 -2.96
N ASP A 84 10.68 -7.12 -1.97
CA ASP A 84 9.66 -7.49 -1.01
C ASP A 84 9.33 -6.33 -0.08
N ILE A 85 8.06 -6.22 0.30
CA ILE A 85 7.59 -5.33 1.34
C ILE A 85 7.29 -6.17 2.57
N THR A 86 8.08 -6.01 3.64
CA THR A 86 7.84 -6.66 4.92
C THR A 86 7.08 -5.69 5.83
N ALA A 87 5.84 -6.03 6.12
CA ALA A 87 5.00 -5.26 7.04
C ALA A 87 4.47 -6.16 8.15
N PHE A 88 4.68 -5.76 9.39
CA PHE A 88 4.15 -6.45 10.57
C PHE A 88 2.93 -5.70 11.09
N ALA A 89 1.77 -6.37 11.09
CA ALA A 89 0.57 -5.84 11.73
C ALA A 89 0.51 -6.32 13.19
N SER A 90 0.23 -5.41 14.12
CA SER A 90 0.02 -5.76 15.53
C SER A 90 -1.15 -6.74 15.66
N SER A 91 -0.90 -7.88 16.34
CA SER A 91 -1.91 -8.92 16.54
C SER A 91 -1.85 -9.56 17.95
N ASP A 92 -1.21 -8.88 18.89
CA ASP A 92 -1.13 -9.31 20.27
C ASP A 92 -2.52 -9.36 20.92
N ALA A 93 -2.80 -10.43 21.63
CA ALA A 93 -4.07 -10.64 22.33
C ALA A 93 -4.30 -9.59 23.42
N THR A 94 -3.25 -9.08 24.05
CA THR A 94 -3.35 -8.04 25.09
C THR A 94 -3.85 -6.69 24.57
N LEU A 95 -3.84 -6.49 23.27
CA LEU A 95 -4.35 -5.28 22.59
C LEU A 95 -5.78 -5.47 22.08
N LYS A 96 -6.45 -6.57 22.40
CA LYS A 96 -7.75 -6.94 21.85
C LYS A 96 -8.74 -7.29 22.95
N GLU A 97 -9.97 -6.88 22.77
CA GLU A 97 -11.11 -7.22 23.62
C GLU A 97 -12.20 -7.91 22.80
N ASN A 98 -13.10 -8.62 23.48
CA ASN A 98 -14.27 -9.29 22.89
C ASN A 98 -13.89 -10.22 21.71
N ILE A 99 -12.81 -10.97 21.87
CA ILE A 99 -12.32 -11.89 20.85
C ILE A 99 -13.32 -13.01 20.66
N THR A 100 -13.92 -13.08 19.48
CA THR A 100 -14.92 -14.08 19.12
C THR A 100 -14.60 -14.66 17.74
N PRO A 101 -14.64 -16.01 17.58
CA PRO A 101 -14.49 -16.63 16.28
C PRO A 101 -15.60 -16.20 15.29
N ILE A 102 -15.26 -16.12 14.01
CA ILE A 102 -16.22 -15.80 12.97
C ILE A 102 -17.16 -17.00 12.77
N SER A 103 -18.43 -16.80 13.03
CA SER A 103 -19.47 -17.83 12.85
C SER A 103 -19.96 -17.90 11.41
N ASN A 104 -20.52 -19.08 11.01
CA ASN A 104 -21.06 -19.34 9.68
C ASN A 104 -20.06 -18.97 8.57
N ALA A 105 -18.80 -19.34 8.77
CA ALA A 105 -17.71 -18.89 7.93
C ALA A 105 -17.78 -19.52 6.53
N VAL A 106 -18.21 -20.76 6.41
CA VAL A 106 -18.42 -21.43 5.11
C VAL A 106 -19.51 -20.72 4.31
N ASP A 107 -20.66 -20.41 4.93
CA ASP A 107 -21.75 -19.74 4.25
C ASP A 107 -21.35 -18.33 3.79
N LYS A 108 -20.56 -17.61 4.60
CA LYS A 108 -19.98 -16.31 4.22
C LYS A 108 -19.06 -16.43 3.00
N VAL A 109 -18.19 -17.45 2.97
CA VAL A 109 -17.31 -17.68 1.82
C VAL A 109 -18.12 -18.05 0.57
N LEU A 110 -19.17 -18.84 0.71
CA LEU A 110 -20.05 -19.22 -0.41
C LEU A 110 -20.89 -18.06 -0.95
N SER A 111 -21.06 -16.98 -0.18
CA SER A 111 -21.81 -15.80 -0.59
C SER A 111 -20.98 -14.74 -1.33
N ILE A 112 -19.69 -14.96 -1.47
CA ILE A 112 -18.78 -14.10 -2.22
C ILE A 112 -18.21 -14.82 -3.43
N SER A 113 -17.75 -14.06 -4.42
CA SER A 113 -17.23 -14.61 -5.67
C SER A 113 -15.81 -14.13 -5.95
N GLY A 114 -14.99 -15.06 -6.49
CA GLY A 114 -13.74 -14.72 -7.15
C GLY A 114 -14.00 -14.46 -8.62
N ASN A 115 -13.58 -13.31 -9.15
CA ASN A 115 -13.92 -12.86 -10.48
C ASN A 115 -12.69 -12.48 -11.29
N THR A 116 -12.77 -12.68 -12.61
CA THR A 116 -11.99 -11.94 -13.59
C THR A 116 -12.86 -10.84 -14.16
N PHE A 117 -12.30 -9.69 -14.47
CA PHE A 117 -13.03 -8.54 -14.98
C PHE A 117 -12.12 -7.65 -15.82
N THR A 118 -12.75 -6.73 -16.58
CA THR A 118 -12.07 -5.65 -17.26
C THR A 118 -12.45 -4.34 -16.56
N TRP A 119 -11.46 -3.52 -16.28
CA TRP A 119 -11.69 -2.19 -15.73
C TRP A 119 -12.41 -1.29 -16.73
N ASN A 120 -13.46 -0.61 -16.28
CA ASN A 120 -14.25 0.30 -17.13
C ASN A 120 -13.68 1.72 -17.15
N GLU A 121 -14.35 2.60 -17.91
CA GLU A 121 -13.97 4.00 -18.14
C GLU A 121 -13.87 4.87 -16.87
N LYS A 122 -14.47 4.44 -15.74
CA LYS A 122 -14.37 5.14 -14.45
C LYS A 122 -13.10 4.82 -13.70
N SER A 123 -12.38 3.79 -14.12
CA SER A 123 -11.12 3.39 -13.53
C SER A 123 -9.94 4.01 -14.26
N ILE A 124 -8.90 4.32 -13.53
CA ILE A 124 -7.59 4.70 -14.09
C ILE A 124 -6.94 3.56 -14.89
N TYR A 125 -7.37 2.32 -14.65
CA TYR A 125 -6.91 1.11 -15.34
C TYR A 125 -7.82 0.73 -16.52
N ASN A 126 -8.63 1.68 -17.03
CA ASN A 126 -9.61 1.41 -18.09
C ASN A 126 -9.07 0.54 -19.21
N GLY A 127 -9.78 -0.56 -19.49
CA GLY A 127 -9.42 -1.53 -20.51
C GLY A 127 -8.44 -2.62 -20.06
N GLU A 128 -7.86 -2.51 -18.87
CA GLU A 128 -7.00 -3.56 -18.32
C GLU A 128 -7.83 -4.70 -17.73
N GLU A 129 -7.30 -5.92 -17.84
CA GLU A 129 -7.89 -7.10 -17.20
C GLU A 129 -7.42 -7.21 -15.75
N GLY A 130 -8.29 -7.70 -14.88
CA GLY A 130 -8.00 -7.92 -13.47
C GLY A 130 -8.65 -9.16 -12.92
N THR A 131 -8.17 -9.58 -11.76
CA THR A 131 -8.73 -10.67 -10.97
C THR A 131 -8.91 -10.22 -9.53
N GLY A 132 -10.05 -10.51 -8.93
CA GLY A 132 -10.33 -10.11 -7.57
C GLY A 132 -11.75 -10.43 -7.11
N ILE A 133 -12.12 -9.84 -6.00
CA ILE A 133 -13.43 -9.96 -5.36
C ILE A 133 -14.18 -8.64 -5.43
N ILE A 134 -15.48 -8.68 -5.24
CA ILE A 134 -16.35 -7.50 -5.29
C ILE A 134 -16.49 -6.91 -3.88
N ALA A 135 -16.11 -5.64 -3.71
CA ALA A 135 -16.11 -4.97 -2.41
C ALA A 135 -17.50 -4.93 -1.75
N GLN A 136 -18.56 -4.82 -2.52
CA GLN A 136 -19.93 -4.82 -2.04
C GLN A 136 -20.36 -6.18 -1.47
N GLU A 137 -19.90 -7.30 -2.06
CA GLU A 137 -20.12 -8.63 -1.51
C GLU A 137 -19.42 -8.80 -0.16
N ILE A 138 -18.19 -8.32 -0.05
CA ILE A 138 -17.42 -8.34 1.21
C ILE A 138 -18.07 -7.46 2.28
N GLU A 139 -18.56 -6.28 1.92
CA GLU A 139 -19.26 -5.39 2.85
C GLU A 139 -20.52 -6.06 3.43
N ALA A 140 -21.26 -6.79 2.60
CA ALA A 140 -22.46 -7.51 3.01
C ALA A 140 -22.21 -8.61 4.06
N LEU A 141 -20.97 -9.09 4.19
CA LEU A 141 -20.58 -10.03 5.25
C LEU A 141 -20.62 -9.42 6.66
N GLY A 142 -20.60 -8.10 6.77
CA GLY A 142 -20.61 -7.37 8.04
C GLY A 142 -19.33 -7.55 8.88
N LEU A 143 -18.22 -7.92 8.27
CA LEU A 143 -16.94 -8.10 8.98
C LEU A 143 -16.25 -6.74 9.17
N PRO A 144 -15.92 -6.35 10.41
CA PRO A 144 -15.36 -5.03 10.67
C PRO A 144 -13.97 -4.84 10.07
N GLY A 145 -13.78 -3.68 9.42
CA GLY A 145 -12.49 -3.24 8.92
C GLY A 145 -11.95 -4.01 7.70
N VAL A 146 -12.76 -4.83 7.04
CA VAL A 146 -12.36 -5.55 5.81
C VAL A 146 -12.59 -4.70 4.57
N THR A 147 -13.57 -3.80 4.60
CA THR A 147 -13.85 -2.85 3.51
C THR A 147 -13.65 -1.42 3.98
N GLU A 148 -13.34 -0.54 3.04
CA GLU A 148 -13.22 0.90 3.25
C GLU A 148 -13.89 1.63 2.09
N THR A 149 -14.60 2.71 2.41
CA THR A 149 -15.14 3.62 1.40
C THR A 149 -14.20 4.83 1.28
N ARG A 150 -13.65 5.03 0.10
CA ARG A 150 -12.75 6.14 -0.21
C ARG A 150 -13.51 7.46 -0.33
N GLN A 151 -12.79 8.57 -0.37
CA GLN A 151 -13.38 9.92 -0.46
C GLN A 151 -14.23 10.13 -1.72
N ASP A 152 -13.91 9.45 -2.82
CA ASP A 152 -14.66 9.48 -4.08
C ASP A 152 -15.88 8.57 -4.09
N GLY A 153 -16.17 7.89 -2.98
CA GLY A 153 -17.28 6.95 -2.83
C GLY A 153 -16.98 5.54 -3.33
N THR A 154 -15.82 5.28 -3.94
CA THR A 154 -15.44 3.93 -4.34
C THR A 154 -15.06 3.08 -3.12
N LYS A 155 -15.25 1.77 -3.23
CA LYS A 155 -14.94 0.84 -2.15
C LYS A 155 -13.65 0.08 -2.42
N ALA A 156 -12.90 -0.17 -1.36
CA ALA A 156 -11.69 -0.97 -1.36
C ALA A 156 -11.80 -2.15 -0.40
N VAL A 157 -11.06 -3.21 -0.66
CA VAL A 157 -10.99 -4.41 0.18
C VAL A 157 -9.58 -4.58 0.73
N ARG A 158 -9.50 -4.88 2.01
CA ARG A 158 -8.28 -5.31 2.68
C ARG A 158 -8.21 -6.84 2.62
N TYR A 159 -7.55 -7.34 1.58
CA TYR A 159 -7.44 -8.79 1.30
C TYR A 159 -6.78 -9.56 2.45
N ASP A 160 -5.82 -8.96 3.15
CA ASP A 160 -5.17 -9.53 4.33
C ASP A 160 -6.16 -9.88 5.45
N ARG A 161 -7.24 -9.11 5.58
CA ARG A 161 -8.27 -9.31 6.61
C ARG A 161 -9.31 -10.38 6.27
N LEU A 162 -9.22 -11.00 5.12
CA LEU A 162 -10.03 -12.17 4.77
C LEU A 162 -9.43 -13.48 5.29
N VAL A 163 -8.15 -13.49 5.64
CA VAL A 163 -7.48 -14.68 6.18
C VAL A 163 -8.20 -15.27 7.39
N PRO A 164 -8.64 -14.50 8.40
CA PRO A 164 -9.40 -15.05 9.54
C PRO A 164 -10.72 -15.75 9.12
N LEU A 165 -11.44 -15.21 8.13
CA LEU A 165 -12.64 -15.83 7.59
C LEU A 165 -12.32 -17.19 6.95
N LEU A 166 -11.25 -17.26 6.15
CA LEU A 166 -10.84 -18.50 5.51
C LEU A 166 -10.39 -19.55 6.53
N ILE A 167 -9.71 -19.14 7.62
CA ILE A 167 -9.33 -20.05 8.71
C ILE A 167 -10.58 -20.71 9.33
N GLU A 168 -11.59 -19.92 9.69
CA GLU A 168 -12.80 -20.48 10.31
C GLU A 168 -13.63 -21.30 9.30
N ALA A 169 -13.68 -20.91 8.03
CA ALA A 169 -14.34 -21.71 7.00
C ALA A 169 -13.67 -23.09 6.80
N ILE A 170 -12.35 -23.14 6.80
CA ILE A 170 -11.60 -24.41 6.72
C ILE A 170 -11.90 -25.30 7.92
N LYS A 171 -11.95 -24.74 9.13
CA LYS A 171 -12.30 -25.50 10.36
C LYS A 171 -13.72 -26.05 10.29
N GLU A 172 -14.71 -25.24 9.88
CA GLU A 172 -16.09 -25.70 9.71
C GLU A 172 -16.19 -26.81 8.67
N LEU A 173 -15.52 -26.68 7.51
CA LEU A 173 -15.48 -27.71 6.49
C LEU A 173 -14.81 -29.00 6.99
N SER A 174 -13.67 -28.90 7.69
CA SER A 174 -12.99 -30.06 8.26
C SER A 174 -13.89 -30.84 9.23
N ASN A 175 -14.66 -30.12 10.06
CA ASN A 175 -15.60 -30.76 10.98
C ASN A 175 -16.75 -31.43 10.25
N LYS A 176 -17.30 -30.79 9.18
CA LYS A 176 -18.35 -31.41 8.35
C LYS A 176 -17.86 -32.70 7.67
N VAL A 177 -16.63 -32.69 7.13
CA VAL A 177 -16.07 -33.91 6.52
C VAL A 177 -15.93 -35.03 7.53
N LYS A 178 -15.36 -34.77 8.71
CA LYS A 178 -15.25 -35.80 9.77
C LYS A 178 -16.57 -36.40 10.16
N SER A 179 -17.64 -35.58 10.25
CA SER A 179 -18.98 -36.05 10.60
C SER A 179 -19.67 -36.89 9.50
N LEU A 180 -19.13 -36.92 8.28
CA LEU A 180 -19.60 -37.74 7.18
C LEU A 180 -18.86 -39.08 7.07
N GLU A 181 -17.70 -39.17 7.72
CA GLU A 181 -16.87 -40.38 7.75
C GLU A 181 -17.21 -41.32 8.94
N GLU A 182 -17.99 -40.83 9.91
CA GLU A 182 -18.53 -41.59 11.06
C GLU A 182 -19.88 -42.22 10.73
#